data_282c1d6213091d245bfde7e9743e2892
#
_entry.id   282c1d6213091d245bfde7e9743e2892
#
_cell.length_a   1.000
_cell.length_b   1.000
_cell.length_c   1.000
_cell.angle_alpha   90.00
_cell.angle_beta   90.00
_cell.angle_gamma   90.00
#
_symmetry.space_group_name_H-M   'P 1'
#
loop_
_entity.id
_entity.type
_entity.pdbx_description
1 polymer ?
#
loop_
_entity_poly.entity_id
_entity_poly.type
_entity_poly.pdbx_seq_one_letter_code
_entity_poly.pdbx_strand_id
1 'polypeptide(L)'
;GYIGASSIAGAQSYGVYAYMKHFALNDQQINQSKLLCTWADEQAIREIYLRPFEISAKVGGCKAVMSSWNYIGNQWAGACNALLNGVLRGEWGFRGMVITDGFHFTDYMDSDIAIRNGCDLMLKNYDVATNHLTDTTSATSVKAMRQACKNIMYTVVNSRVYDPANTVSTPIWRTAMIVVNVLLAVLLVVLEVLTFKSYKKNCLLYTSD
;
A
#
# COMPACT_ATOMS: atom_id res chain seq x y z
N GLY A 1 -11.70 -4.01 -17.13
CA GLY A 1 -11.88 -5.03 -16.10
C GLY A 1 -11.10 -6.30 -16.38
N TYR A 2 -11.25 -6.93 -17.56
CA TYR A 2 -10.62 -8.22 -17.87
C TYR A 2 -9.09 -8.19 -17.90
N ILE A 3 -8.48 -7.14 -18.44
CA ILE A 3 -7.02 -6.96 -18.40
C ILE A 3 -6.55 -6.85 -16.95
N GLY A 4 -7.23 -6.05 -16.15
CA GLY A 4 -6.95 -5.94 -14.70
C GLY A 4 -7.08 -7.27 -13.98
N ALA A 5 -8.15 -8.02 -14.24
CA ALA A 5 -8.38 -9.36 -13.68
C ALA A 5 -7.25 -10.33 -14.03
N SER A 6 -6.82 -10.36 -15.31
CA SER A 6 -5.70 -11.21 -15.76
C SER A 6 -4.38 -10.82 -15.10
N SER A 7 -4.10 -9.52 -14.99
CA SER A 7 -2.89 -9.01 -14.30
C SER A 7 -2.87 -9.38 -12.81
N ILE A 8 -4.02 -9.26 -12.14
CA ILE A 8 -4.19 -9.66 -10.73
C ILE A 8 -3.97 -11.16 -10.58
N ALA A 9 -4.65 -11.98 -11.40
CA ALA A 9 -4.51 -13.44 -11.36
C ALA A 9 -3.06 -13.86 -11.61
N GLY A 10 -2.38 -13.23 -12.58
CA GLY A 10 -0.96 -13.47 -12.86
C GLY A 10 -0.05 -13.13 -11.68
N ALA A 11 -0.20 -11.96 -11.06
CA ALA A 11 0.56 -11.59 -9.87
C ALA A 11 0.31 -12.56 -8.70
N GLN A 12 -0.95 -12.92 -8.47
CA GLN A 12 -1.34 -13.80 -7.38
C GLN A 12 -0.90 -15.26 -7.58
N SER A 13 -0.70 -15.72 -8.83
CA SER A 13 -0.13 -17.05 -9.10
C SER A 13 1.30 -17.21 -8.60
N TYR A 14 2.01 -16.11 -8.38
CA TYR A 14 3.32 -16.07 -7.73
C TYR A 14 3.25 -15.82 -6.22
N GLY A 15 2.07 -15.92 -5.62
CA GLY A 15 1.87 -15.70 -4.19
C GLY A 15 1.96 -14.24 -3.73
N VAL A 16 1.91 -13.30 -4.65
CA VAL A 16 1.85 -11.86 -4.39
C VAL A 16 0.41 -11.40 -4.51
N TYR A 17 -0.12 -10.70 -3.52
CA TYR A 17 -1.44 -10.10 -3.65
C TYR A 17 -1.34 -8.70 -4.26
N ALA A 18 -2.28 -8.38 -5.13
CA ALA A 18 -2.37 -7.09 -5.81
C ALA A 18 -3.48 -6.24 -5.19
N TYR A 19 -3.24 -4.93 -5.11
CA TYR A 19 -4.28 -3.97 -4.75
C TYR A 19 -4.93 -3.39 -6.00
N MET A 20 -6.23 -3.67 -6.21
CA MET A 20 -6.98 -2.93 -7.22
C MET A 20 -7.33 -1.54 -6.68
N LYS A 21 -7.13 -0.48 -7.51
CA LYS A 21 -7.24 0.92 -7.04
C LYS A 21 -7.58 1.90 -8.16
N HIS A 22 -8.05 3.05 -7.82
CA HIS A 22 -8.52 3.46 -6.49
C HIS A 22 -10.03 3.27 -6.41
N PHE A 23 -10.51 2.55 -5.43
CA PHE A 23 -11.90 2.11 -5.31
C PHE A 23 -12.72 3.11 -4.48
N ALA A 24 -13.65 3.88 -5.06
CA ALA A 24 -14.05 3.95 -6.45
C ALA A 24 -14.36 5.40 -6.86
N LEU A 25 -14.70 5.60 -8.13
CA LEU A 25 -15.09 6.91 -8.70
C LEU A 25 -14.00 7.99 -8.58
N ASN A 26 -12.74 7.60 -8.59
CA ASN A 26 -11.58 8.51 -8.55
C ASN A 26 -11.03 8.79 -9.95
N ASP A 27 -11.91 9.19 -10.87
CA ASP A 27 -11.54 9.42 -12.28
C ASP A 27 -11.00 10.83 -12.52
N GLN A 28 -11.24 11.76 -11.58
CA GLN A 28 -10.69 13.10 -11.58
C GLN A 28 -9.55 13.24 -10.59
N GLN A 29 -8.37 13.69 -11.07
CA GLN A 29 -7.20 13.91 -10.22
C GLN A 29 -7.16 15.28 -9.56
N ILE A 30 -7.73 16.30 -10.22
CA ILE A 30 -7.74 17.66 -9.68
C ILE A 30 -8.61 17.73 -8.43
N ASN A 31 -8.03 18.19 -7.33
CA ASN A 31 -8.69 18.34 -6.03
C ASN A 31 -9.20 17.04 -5.39
N GLN A 32 -8.78 15.87 -5.87
CA GLN A 32 -9.23 14.57 -5.34
C GLN A 32 -9.02 14.41 -3.82
N SER A 33 -7.94 14.99 -3.28
CA SER A 33 -7.62 14.99 -1.85
C SER A 33 -8.14 16.22 -1.10
N LYS A 34 -9.00 17.03 -1.73
CA LYS A 34 -9.56 18.28 -1.19
C LYS A 34 -11.08 18.24 -1.14
N LEU A 35 -11.64 17.17 -0.60
CA LEU A 35 -13.09 16.96 -0.48
C LEU A 35 -13.82 16.94 -1.84
N LEU A 36 -13.20 16.42 -2.90
CA LEU A 36 -13.86 16.25 -4.19
C LEU A 36 -15.07 15.31 -4.03
N CYS A 37 -16.28 15.82 -4.23
CA CYS A 37 -17.51 15.04 -4.23
C CYS A 37 -17.81 14.57 -5.65
N THR A 38 -17.97 13.26 -5.83
CA THR A 38 -18.37 12.64 -7.09
C THR A 38 -19.84 12.21 -7.02
N TRP A 39 -20.58 12.49 -8.08
CA TRP A 39 -22.01 12.19 -8.15
C TRP A 39 -22.32 11.50 -9.48
N ALA A 40 -23.07 10.43 -9.42
CA ALA A 40 -23.66 9.76 -10.56
C ALA A 40 -24.91 9.02 -10.10
N ASP A 41 -25.79 8.67 -11.02
CA ASP A 41 -26.89 7.77 -10.73
C ASP A 41 -26.38 6.33 -10.46
N GLU A 42 -27.19 5.53 -9.81
CA GLU A 42 -26.78 4.19 -9.39
C GLU A 42 -26.44 3.30 -10.59
N GLN A 43 -27.15 3.44 -11.71
CA GLN A 43 -26.90 2.66 -12.91
C GLN A 43 -25.50 2.98 -13.46
N ALA A 44 -25.17 4.26 -13.63
CA ALA A 44 -23.85 4.68 -14.10
C ALA A 44 -22.74 4.23 -13.15
N ILE A 45 -22.95 4.36 -11.84
CA ILE A 45 -21.99 3.87 -10.83
C ILE A 45 -21.73 2.37 -11.02
N ARG A 46 -22.77 1.54 -11.15
CA ARG A 46 -22.61 0.09 -11.23
C ARG A 46 -22.09 -0.38 -12.58
N GLU A 47 -22.60 0.14 -13.67
CA GLU A 47 -22.31 -0.37 -15.02
C GLU A 47 -20.98 0.17 -15.59
N ILE A 48 -20.57 1.36 -15.17
CA ILE A 48 -19.37 2.03 -15.69
C ILE A 48 -18.24 2.02 -14.66
N TYR A 49 -18.44 2.68 -13.51
CA TYR A 49 -17.38 2.94 -12.56
C TYR A 49 -17.00 1.75 -11.69
N LEU A 50 -17.97 0.94 -11.27
CA LEU A 50 -17.73 -0.24 -10.43
C LEU A 50 -17.44 -1.50 -11.26
N ARG A 51 -17.91 -1.58 -12.49
CA ARG A 51 -17.81 -2.78 -13.32
C ARG A 51 -16.37 -3.29 -13.51
N PRO A 52 -15.34 -2.47 -13.77
CA PRO A 52 -13.95 -2.94 -13.84
C PRO A 52 -13.44 -3.57 -12.54
N PHE A 53 -13.85 -3.02 -11.41
CA PHE A 53 -13.49 -3.55 -10.09
C PHE A 53 -14.23 -4.85 -9.79
N GLU A 54 -15.49 -4.94 -10.14
CA GLU A 54 -16.27 -6.18 -10.00
C GLU A 54 -15.63 -7.35 -10.76
N ILE A 55 -15.26 -7.12 -12.01
CA ILE A 55 -14.57 -8.12 -12.83
C ILE A 55 -13.23 -8.50 -12.19
N SER A 56 -12.47 -7.53 -11.72
CA SER A 56 -11.19 -7.75 -11.05
C SER A 56 -11.36 -8.54 -9.75
N ALA A 57 -12.40 -8.28 -8.98
CA ALA A 57 -12.71 -9.01 -7.75
C ALA A 57 -13.16 -10.44 -8.02
N LYS A 58 -14.18 -10.62 -8.91
CA LYS A 58 -14.83 -11.91 -9.16
C LYS A 58 -14.04 -12.82 -10.08
N VAL A 59 -13.51 -12.29 -11.19
CA VAL A 59 -12.77 -13.07 -12.20
C VAL A 59 -11.28 -13.14 -11.87
N GLY A 60 -10.67 -12.02 -11.48
CA GLY A 60 -9.26 -11.96 -11.08
C GLY A 60 -8.98 -12.52 -9.70
N GLY A 61 -10.00 -12.75 -8.90
CA GLY A 61 -9.87 -13.24 -7.52
C GLY A 61 -9.04 -12.30 -6.63
N CYS A 62 -9.16 -10.99 -6.85
CA CYS A 62 -8.38 -9.97 -6.12
C CYS A 62 -8.53 -10.14 -4.61
N LYS A 63 -7.42 -10.03 -3.88
CA LYS A 63 -7.36 -10.21 -2.43
C LYS A 63 -7.07 -8.93 -1.66
N ALA A 64 -6.86 -7.81 -2.34
CA ALA A 64 -6.63 -6.52 -1.70
C ALA A 64 -7.20 -5.36 -2.52
N VAL A 65 -7.67 -4.34 -1.84
CA VAL A 65 -8.27 -3.14 -2.43
C VAL A 65 -7.70 -1.91 -1.76
N MET A 66 -7.40 -0.87 -2.54
CA MET A 66 -7.12 0.46 -2.01
C MET A 66 -8.33 1.34 -2.30
N SER A 67 -8.89 1.94 -1.25
CA SER A 67 -9.96 2.92 -1.39
C SER A 67 -9.43 4.23 -1.98
N SER A 68 -10.32 5.13 -2.34
CA SER A 68 -9.96 6.40 -2.95
C SER A 68 -10.11 7.59 -2.01
N TRP A 69 -9.53 8.74 -2.41
CA TRP A 69 -9.60 9.99 -1.64
C TRP A 69 -10.92 10.72 -1.76
N ASN A 70 -11.59 10.61 -2.91
CA ASN A 70 -12.81 11.35 -3.19
C ASN A 70 -13.98 10.93 -2.30
N TYR A 71 -14.95 11.79 -2.25
CA TYR A 71 -16.28 11.50 -1.72
C TYR A 71 -17.17 10.93 -2.80
N ILE A 72 -18.00 9.99 -2.42
CA ILE A 72 -19.14 9.52 -3.20
C ILE A 72 -20.38 10.09 -2.54
N GLY A 73 -21.01 11.05 -3.20
CA GLY A 73 -22.01 11.87 -2.52
C GLY A 73 -21.38 12.65 -1.37
N ASN A 74 -21.87 12.41 -0.17
CA ASN A 74 -21.41 13.03 1.07
C ASN A 74 -20.52 12.14 1.93
N GLN A 75 -20.10 10.99 1.44
CA GLN A 75 -19.28 10.04 2.20
C GLN A 75 -17.91 9.85 1.53
N TRP A 76 -16.85 9.98 2.30
CA TRP A 76 -15.52 9.60 1.83
C TRP A 76 -15.49 8.12 1.42
N ALA A 77 -14.96 7.79 0.26
CA ALA A 77 -14.95 6.44 -0.28
C ALA A 77 -14.31 5.41 0.68
N GLY A 78 -13.25 5.80 1.41
CA GLY A 78 -12.60 4.96 2.43
C GLY A 78 -13.43 4.73 3.69
N ALA A 79 -14.56 5.43 3.84
CA ALA A 79 -15.51 5.26 4.94
C ALA A 79 -16.96 5.07 4.46
N CYS A 80 -17.14 4.73 3.19
CA CYS A 80 -18.46 4.49 2.61
C CYS A 80 -18.89 3.03 2.86
N ASN A 81 -19.72 2.83 3.88
CA ASN A 81 -20.22 1.50 4.27
C ASN A 81 -20.98 0.81 3.13
N ALA A 82 -21.82 1.55 2.41
CA ALA A 82 -22.58 1.01 1.28
C ALA A 82 -21.64 0.46 0.19
N LEU A 83 -20.53 1.16 -0.07
CA LEU A 83 -19.53 0.73 -1.05
C LEU A 83 -18.71 -0.47 -0.53
N LEU A 84 -18.11 -0.34 0.66
CA LEU A 84 -17.13 -1.31 1.16
C LEU A 84 -17.77 -2.58 1.71
N ASN A 85 -18.82 -2.46 2.51
CA ASN A 85 -19.52 -3.62 3.08
C ASN A 85 -20.68 -4.06 2.22
N GLY A 86 -21.48 -3.13 1.68
CA GLY A 86 -22.63 -3.46 0.84
C GLY A 86 -22.20 -4.09 -0.48
N VAL A 87 -21.59 -3.31 -1.35
CA VAL A 87 -21.24 -3.74 -2.70
C VAL A 87 -20.05 -4.69 -2.70
N LEU A 88 -18.89 -4.22 -2.23
CA LEU A 88 -17.64 -4.99 -2.35
C LEU A 88 -17.71 -6.34 -1.61
N ARG A 89 -18.11 -6.32 -0.33
CA ARG A 89 -18.15 -7.56 0.48
C ARG A 89 -19.45 -8.31 0.36
N GLY A 90 -20.59 -7.61 0.39
CA GLY A 90 -21.93 -8.24 0.35
C GLY A 90 -22.28 -8.79 -1.03
N GLU A 91 -22.27 -7.93 -2.04
CA GLU A 91 -22.72 -8.35 -3.38
C GLU A 91 -21.63 -9.11 -4.17
N TRP A 92 -20.36 -8.71 -4.04
CA TRP A 92 -19.28 -9.37 -4.81
C TRP A 92 -18.58 -10.49 -4.04
N GLY A 93 -18.86 -10.65 -2.75
CA GLY A 93 -18.27 -11.69 -1.93
C GLY A 93 -16.79 -11.51 -1.64
N PHE A 94 -16.28 -10.27 -1.74
CA PHE A 94 -14.87 -9.98 -1.47
C PHE A 94 -14.50 -10.21 0.00
N ARG A 95 -13.46 -10.98 0.24
CA ARG A 95 -13.04 -11.39 1.59
C ARG A 95 -11.70 -10.80 2.04
N GLY A 96 -10.97 -10.18 1.11
CA GLY A 96 -9.65 -9.64 1.36
C GLY A 96 -9.65 -8.32 2.13
N MET A 97 -8.47 -7.75 2.31
CA MET A 97 -8.31 -6.49 3.01
C MET A 97 -8.57 -5.28 2.13
N VAL A 98 -9.05 -4.21 2.76
CA VAL A 98 -9.16 -2.88 2.19
C VAL A 98 -8.22 -1.95 2.93
N ILE A 99 -7.33 -1.26 2.20
CA ILE A 99 -6.48 -0.20 2.73
C ILE A 99 -6.99 1.15 2.24
N THR A 100 -6.81 2.21 3.02
CA THR A 100 -7.04 3.58 2.54
C THR A 100 -6.01 3.97 1.48
N ASP A 101 -6.31 4.99 0.68
CA ASP A 101 -5.25 5.75 0.03
C ASP A 101 -4.42 6.49 1.09
N GLY A 102 -3.30 7.10 0.68
CA GLY A 102 -2.41 7.80 1.59
C GLY A 102 -3.11 8.87 2.41
N PHE A 103 -2.92 8.84 3.73
CA PHE A 103 -3.41 9.92 4.58
C PHE A 103 -2.66 11.21 4.26
N HIS A 104 -3.40 12.22 3.81
CA HIS A 104 -2.90 13.57 3.58
C HIS A 104 -3.14 14.46 4.81
N PHE A 105 -2.61 15.68 4.74
CA PHE A 105 -2.82 16.74 5.75
C PHE A 105 -4.27 17.23 5.85
N THR A 106 -5.23 16.49 5.32
CA THR A 106 -6.64 16.84 5.28
C THR A 106 -7.39 16.05 6.34
N ASP A 107 -8.08 16.74 7.22
CA ASP A 107 -8.71 16.20 8.44
C ASP A 107 -9.95 15.33 8.18
N TYR A 108 -10.35 15.12 6.91
CA TYR A 108 -11.55 14.34 6.59
C TYR A 108 -11.33 12.82 6.59
N MET A 109 -10.09 12.39 6.41
CA MET A 109 -9.74 10.98 6.47
C MET A 109 -9.58 10.60 7.95
N ASP A 110 -10.50 9.82 8.48
CA ASP A 110 -10.56 9.44 9.89
C ASP A 110 -10.53 7.92 10.04
N SER A 111 -9.59 7.42 10.82
CA SER A 111 -9.36 5.99 11.03
C SER A 111 -10.49 5.31 11.78
N ASP A 112 -11.08 5.98 12.77
CA ASP A 112 -12.19 5.43 13.56
C ASP A 112 -13.46 5.31 12.74
N ILE A 113 -13.68 6.22 11.79
CA ILE A 113 -14.80 6.14 10.85
C ILE A 113 -14.50 5.07 9.80
N ALA A 114 -13.28 5.05 9.24
CA ALA A 114 -12.89 4.13 8.20
C ALA A 114 -13.03 2.65 8.64
N ILE A 115 -12.49 2.29 9.81
CA ILE A 115 -12.51 0.90 10.28
C ILE A 115 -13.93 0.40 10.56
N ARG A 116 -14.82 1.26 11.07
CA ARG A 116 -16.22 0.90 11.32
C ARG A 116 -17.03 0.72 10.03
N ASN A 117 -16.56 1.27 8.92
CA ASN A 117 -17.23 1.24 7.63
C ASN A 117 -16.62 0.26 6.61
N GLY A 118 -15.67 -0.58 7.03
CA GLY A 118 -15.17 -1.69 6.21
C GLY A 118 -13.79 -1.50 5.59
N CYS A 119 -13.09 -0.41 5.93
CA CYS A 119 -11.67 -0.27 5.68
C CYS A 119 -10.87 -0.97 6.78
N ASP A 120 -9.82 -1.68 6.45
CA ASP A 120 -9.10 -2.54 7.40
C ASP A 120 -7.74 -1.98 7.81
N LEU A 121 -7.11 -1.21 6.94
CA LEU A 121 -5.77 -0.64 7.13
C LEU A 121 -5.73 0.81 6.70
N MET A 122 -4.90 1.60 7.39
CA MET A 122 -4.65 3.00 7.08
C MET A 122 -3.25 3.16 6.51
N LEU A 123 -3.15 3.65 5.26
CA LEU A 123 -1.86 3.91 4.63
C LEU A 123 -1.26 5.18 5.21
N LYS A 124 -0.31 4.99 6.13
CA LYS A 124 0.36 6.08 6.82
C LYS A 124 1.49 6.65 5.96
N ASN A 125 1.21 7.75 5.24
CA ASN A 125 2.24 8.50 4.52
C ASN A 125 2.83 9.61 5.40
N TYR A 126 2.01 10.20 6.25
CA TYR A 126 2.34 11.28 7.16
C TYR A 126 1.79 10.99 8.55
N ASP A 127 2.42 11.56 9.57
CA ASP A 127 1.92 11.47 10.93
C ASP A 127 0.88 12.58 11.16
N VAL A 128 -0.39 12.24 11.01
CA VAL A 128 -1.53 13.11 11.26
C VAL A 128 -2.41 12.50 12.36
N ALA A 129 -3.04 13.32 13.13
CA ALA A 129 -3.83 12.88 14.30
C ALA A 129 -4.93 11.86 13.93
N THR A 130 -5.53 12.00 12.74
CA THR A 130 -6.65 11.18 12.29
C THR A 130 -6.27 9.81 11.73
N ASN A 131 -4.97 9.52 11.51
CA ASN A 131 -4.52 8.22 10.99
C ASN A 131 -4.30 7.15 12.09
N HIS A 132 -4.67 7.45 13.31
CA HIS A 132 -4.63 6.54 14.46
C HIS A 132 -6.05 6.24 14.94
N LEU A 133 -6.28 5.02 15.39
CA LEU A 133 -7.52 4.69 16.11
C LEU A 133 -7.49 5.34 17.49
N THR A 134 -8.50 6.15 17.78
CA THR A 134 -8.66 6.79 19.08
C THR A 134 -9.56 5.97 20.01
N ASP A 135 -10.57 5.29 19.46
CA ASP A 135 -11.45 4.40 20.19
C ASP A 135 -11.07 2.94 19.96
N THR A 136 -10.38 2.35 20.93
CA THR A 136 -9.98 0.94 20.92
C THR A 136 -10.77 0.07 21.90
N THR A 137 -11.74 0.62 22.61
CA THR A 137 -12.42 -0.03 23.74
C THR A 137 -13.91 -0.24 23.55
N SER A 138 -14.59 0.62 22.81
CA SER A 138 -16.04 0.46 22.59
C SER A 138 -16.35 -0.86 21.86
N ALA A 139 -17.50 -1.43 22.13
CA ALA A 139 -17.94 -2.70 21.54
C ALA A 139 -17.99 -2.63 20.00
N THR A 140 -18.38 -1.50 19.43
CA THR A 140 -18.43 -1.29 17.98
C THR A 140 -17.05 -1.23 17.38
N SER A 141 -16.10 -0.55 18.00
CA SER A 141 -14.73 -0.46 17.56
C SER A 141 -14.01 -1.82 17.66
N VAL A 142 -14.16 -2.51 18.80
CA VAL A 142 -13.59 -3.86 18.97
C VAL A 142 -14.12 -4.84 17.95
N LYS A 143 -15.42 -4.79 17.62
CA LYS A 143 -16.01 -5.59 16.55
C LYS A 143 -15.39 -5.26 15.19
N ALA A 144 -15.23 -3.99 14.86
CA ALA A 144 -14.63 -3.52 13.62
C ALA A 144 -13.16 -3.94 13.51
N MET A 145 -12.36 -3.73 14.55
CA MET A 145 -10.95 -4.18 14.60
C MET A 145 -10.80 -5.69 14.40
N ARG A 146 -11.66 -6.50 15.03
CA ARG A 146 -11.65 -7.96 14.83
C ARG A 146 -11.96 -8.35 13.39
N GLN A 147 -12.93 -7.67 12.76
CA GLN A 147 -13.25 -7.91 11.35
C GLN A 147 -12.10 -7.49 10.44
N ALA A 148 -11.48 -6.33 10.70
CA ALA A 148 -10.30 -5.86 9.98
C ALA A 148 -9.14 -6.85 10.08
N CYS A 149 -8.80 -7.31 11.29
CA CYS A 149 -7.78 -8.34 11.49
C CYS A 149 -8.09 -9.62 10.69
N LYS A 150 -9.35 -10.08 10.69
CA LYS A 150 -9.76 -11.24 9.90
C LYS A 150 -9.52 -11.05 8.40
N ASN A 151 -9.86 -9.88 7.86
CA ASN A 151 -9.70 -9.56 6.45
C ASN A 151 -8.20 -9.45 6.06
N ILE A 152 -7.39 -8.82 6.91
CA ILE A 152 -5.93 -8.74 6.74
C ILE A 152 -5.33 -10.13 6.75
N MET A 153 -5.64 -10.93 7.77
CA MET A 153 -5.14 -12.30 7.89
C MET A 153 -5.54 -13.17 6.69
N TYR A 154 -6.77 -13.04 6.21
CA TYR A 154 -7.20 -13.74 5.00
C TYR A 154 -6.32 -13.42 3.80
N THR A 155 -5.97 -12.15 3.59
CA THR A 155 -5.08 -11.75 2.49
C THR A 155 -3.66 -12.31 2.70
N VAL A 156 -3.13 -12.19 3.91
CA VAL A 156 -1.75 -12.59 4.23
C VAL A 156 -1.56 -14.10 4.11
N VAL A 157 -2.47 -14.92 4.65
CA VAL A 157 -2.36 -16.38 4.57
C VAL A 157 -2.56 -16.94 3.16
N ASN A 158 -3.22 -16.18 2.28
CA ASN A 158 -3.33 -16.51 0.86
C ASN A 158 -2.17 -15.96 0.01
N SER A 159 -1.15 -15.37 0.63
CA SER A 159 0.10 -14.99 -0.01
C SER A 159 1.17 -16.06 0.21
N ARG A 160 2.29 -15.93 -0.47
CA ARG A 160 3.42 -16.87 -0.30
C ARG A 160 4.20 -16.72 1.00
N VAL A 161 3.83 -15.77 1.88
CA VAL A 161 4.56 -15.50 3.14
C VAL A 161 4.64 -16.73 4.02
N TYR A 162 3.59 -17.55 4.03
CA TYR A 162 3.52 -18.80 4.79
C TYR A 162 3.71 -20.06 3.93
N ASP A 163 4.13 -19.92 2.67
CA ASP A 163 4.44 -21.06 1.82
C ASP A 163 5.79 -21.67 2.24
N PRO A 164 5.85 -22.93 2.71
CA PRO A 164 7.10 -23.58 3.09
C PRO A 164 8.10 -23.69 1.93
N ALA A 165 7.60 -23.71 0.70
CA ALA A 165 8.43 -23.72 -0.51
C ALA A 165 9.02 -22.36 -0.85
N ASN A 166 8.57 -21.30 -0.18
CA ASN A 166 9.05 -19.93 -0.39
C ASN A 166 10.41 -19.73 0.32
N THR A 167 11.42 -20.43 -0.12
CA THR A 167 12.81 -20.16 0.28
C THR A 167 13.26 -18.89 -0.43
N VAL A 168 13.31 -17.78 0.30
CA VAL A 168 13.91 -16.54 -0.19
C VAL A 168 15.42 -16.76 -0.30
N SER A 169 15.88 -17.33 -1.43
CA SER A 169 17.29 -17.32 -1.75
C SER A 169 17.70 -15.88 -2.07
N THR A 170 18.72 -15.39 -1.40
CA THR A 170 19.31 -14.09 -1.76
C THR A 170 19.85 -14.20 -3.20
N PRO A 171 19.37 -13.38 -4.13
CA PRO A 171 19.85 -13.44 -5.52
C PRO A 171 21.37 -13.23 -5.56
N ILE A 172 22.06 -14.02 -6.36
CA ILE A 172 23.55 -13.98 -6.51
C ILE A 172 24.04 -12.56 -6.77
N TRP A 173 23.30 -11.76 -7.56
CA TRP A 173 23.65 -10.38 -7.85
C TRP A 173 23.71 -9.49 -6.60
N ARG A 174 22.86 -9.74 -5.58
CA ARG A 174 22.89 -8.99 -4.32
C ARG A 174 24.18 -9.25 -3.54
N THR A 175 24.60 -10.49 -3.48
CA THR A 175 25.87 -10.86 -2.85
C THR A 175 27.04 -10.27 -3.61
N ALA A 176 27.01 -10.32 -4.95
CA ALA A 176 28.03 -9.71 -5.79
C ALA A 176 28.13 -8.19 -5.57
N MET A 177 26.99 -7.49 -5.49
CA MET A 177 26.95 -6.05 -5.20
C MET A 177 27.55 -5.72 -3.81
N ILE A 178 27.25 -6.52 -2.79
CA ILE A 178 27.83 -6.32 -1.45
C ILE A 178 29.36 -6.47 -1.51
N VAL A 179 29.85 -7.52 -2.17
CA VAL A 179 31.30 -7.77 -2.32
C VAL A 179 31.98 -6.62 -3.06
N VAL A 180 31.42 -6.16 -4.18
CA VAL A 180 31.96 -5.03 -4.95
C VAL A 180 32.01 -3.77 -4.11
N ASN A 181 30.95 -3.45 -3.38
CA ASN A 181 30.91 -2.26 -2.51
C ASN A 181 31.95 -2.33 -1.39
N VAL A 182 32.15 -3.49 -0.77
CA VAL A 182 33.19 -3.69 0.24
C VAL A 182 34.58 -3.50 -0.36
N LEU A 183 34.85 -4.07 -1.54
CA LEU A 183 36.14 -3.90 -2.21
C LEU A 183 36.41 -2.45 -2.58
N LEU A 184 35.40 -1.73 -3.08
CA LEU A 184 35.51 -0.30 -3.38
C LEU A 184 35.79 0.54 -2.11
N ALA A 185 35.12 0.25 -1.01
CA ALA A 185 35.36 0.92 0.26
C ALA A 185 36.79 0.69 0.76
N VAL A 186 37.30 -0.54 0.71
CA VAL A 186 38.68 -0.87 1.07
C VAL A 186 39.67 -0.12 0.15
N LEU A 187 39.41 -0.13 -1.16
CA LEU A 187 40.27 0.59 -2.12
C LEU A 187 40.32 2.09 -1.82
N LEU A 188 39.19 2.72 -1.53
CA LEU A 188 39.16 4.14 -1.17
C LEU A 188 39.97 4.43 0.08
N VAL A 189 39.84 3.64 1.14
CA VAL A 189 40.62 3.79 2.36
C VAL A 189 42.11 3.64 2.07
N VAL A 190 42.53 2.68 1.26
CA VAL A 190 43.93 2.49 0.87
C VAL A 190 44.46 3.70 0.10
N LEU A 191 43.68 4.22 -0.85
CA LEU A 191 44.05 5.40 -1.62
C LEU A 191 44.18 6.65 -0.73
N GLU A 192 43.27 6.84 0.22
CA GLU A 192 43.36 7.93 1.20
C GLU A 192 44.62 7.85 2.05
N VAL A 193 44.92 6.66 2.56
CA VAL A 193 46.15 6.44 3.35
C VAL A 193 47.41 6.70 2.52
N LEU A 194 47.45 6.24 1.27
CA LEU A 194 48.58 6.48 0.38
C LEU A 194 48.73 7.97 0.05
N THR A 195 47.61 8.65 -0.22
CA THR A 195 47.62 10.10 -0.47
C THR A 195 48.12 10.87 0.75
N PHE A 196 47.66 10.52 1.94
CA PHE A 196 48.09 11.14 3.18
C PHE A 196 49.58 10.91 3.44
N LYS A 197 50.09 9.68 3.21
CA LYS A 197 51.51 9.37 3.32
C LYS A 197 52.35 10.16 2.33
N SER A 198 51.91 10.27 1.07
CA SER A 198 52.58 11.05 0.04
C SER A 198 52.63 12.54 0.39
N TYR A 199 51.50 13.08 0.85
CA TYR A 199 51.40 14.47 1.30
C TYR A 199 52.37 14.76 2.44
N LYS A 200 52.42 13.91 3.48
CA LYS A 200 53.34 14.03 4.61
C LYS A 200 54.81 13.99 4.17
N LYS A 201 55.15 13.09 3.25
CA LYS A 201 56.50 12.98 2.70
C LYS A 201 56.93 14.25 1.94
N ASN A 202 56.05 14.82 1.13
CA ASN A 202 56.31 16.01 0.35
C ASN A 202 56.40 17.28 1.23
N CYS A 203 55.54 17.41 2.28
CA CYS A 203 55.64 18.49 3.24
C CYS A 203 56.97 18.50 4.02
N LEU A 204 57.50 17.32 4.41
CA LEU A 204 58.78 17.20 5.10
C LEU A 204 59.99 17.59 4.23
N LEU A 205 59.87 17.46 2.89
CA LEU A 205 60.92 17.88 1.96
C LEU A 205 61.02 19.41 1.78
N TYR A 206 59.93 20.15 2.06
CA TYR A 206 59.91 21.62 1.96
C TYR A 206 60.25 22.36 3.27
N THR A 207 60.42 21.65 4.38
CA THR A 207 60.74 22.24 5.69
C THR A 207 62.17 21.97 6.16
N SER A 208 63.05 21.49 5.26
CA SER A 208 64.44 21.16 5.55
C SER A 208 65.45 22.11 4.86
N ASP A 209 65.19 23.46 4.82
CA ASP A 209 66.16 24.49 4.51
C ASP A 209 66.27 25.46 5.68
#